data_2e58c559d323e4040517f2cb96dfa94a
#
_entry.id   2e58c559d323e4040517f2cb96dfa94a
#
_cell.length_a   1.000
_cell.length_b   1.000
_cell.length_c   1.000
_cell.angle_alpha   90.00
_cell.angle_beta   90.00
_cell.angle_gamma   90.00
#
_symmetry.space_group_name_H-M   'P 1'
#
loop_
_entity.id
_entity.type
_entity.pdbx_description
1 polymer ?
#
loop_
_entity_poly.entity_id
_entity_poly.type
_entity_poly.pdbx_seq_one_letter_code
_entity_poly.pdbx_strand_id
1 'polypeptide(L)'
;MTTAELNSSIVLATPEIILAVAAMALLMIGVFSGKRANTTVTGLAVAVLIGVGGWVLFLSGDGQAFGGAFVNDAFARLFKVLVLIGSVVTLIMSVGFAKAEKFDKFEYPVLIVLATLGMMLMISANDMISLYLGLELSSLALYVVAAINRDTVRSTDAGLKYFILGALSSGMMLYGMSLVYGFTGNTGFDAIAAALTGGERQLGLVFGLVFVMAGLAFKISAVPFHMWTPDVYEGAPTPVTAFFAAAPKLAAMALLVRVTMGAFEPITPDWQQIVVFISIASMILGAFAAIGQTNIKRLMAYSSIAHMGFALVGLAANSQAGVRGVVIYMLIYLVMTLGTFAFILAMRRKEGNVESIDDLAGLSATNPVMATLLTIQMFSLAGIPWLAGFFGKWYVFLAAIQADLYALAVIGVLASVVGAYYYIRIIKIMWFDESAGGFEPMSGELKLVLGASSAFVFLYPLLGGIVGRMAETAAGTFF
;
A
#
# COMPACT_ATOMS: atom_id res chain seq x y z
N MET A 1 31.19 11.30 -12.24
CA MET A 1 31.01 9.87 -11.95
C MET A 1 32.05 9.09 -12.74
N THR A 2 32.90 8.32 -12.09
CA THR A 2 33.90 7.46 -12.72
C THR A 2 33.24 6.20 -13.31
N THR A 3 33.92 5.48 -14.21
CA THR A 3 33.41 4.24 -14.79
C THR A 3 33.13 3.16 -13.68
N ALA A 4 33.96 3.15 -12.63
CA ALA A 4 33.75 2.25 -11.48
C ALA A 4 32.50 2.59 -10.69
N GLU A 5 32.25 3.86 -10.41
CA GLU A 5 31.03 4.34 -9.75
C GLU A 5 29.77 4.06 -10.59
N LEU A 6 29.87 4.19 -11.93
CA LEU A 6 28.75 3.85 -12.81
C LEU A 6 28.43 2.36 -12.73
N ASN A 7 29.45 1.50 -12.80
CA ASN A 7 29.24 0.04 -12.71
C ASN A 7 28.65 -0.38 -11.36
N SER A 8 29.12 0.18 -10.24
CA SER A 8 28.56 -0.11 -8.93
C SER A 8 27.11 0.36 -8.81
N SER A 9 26.78 1.53 -9.37
CA SER A 9 25.42 2.06 -9.42
C SER A 9 24.47 1.17 -10.22
N ILE A 10 24.92 0.67 -11.38
CA ILE A 10 24.15 -0.26 -12.21
C ILE A 10 23.88 -1.58 -11.46
N VAL A 11 24.88 -2.12 -10.76
CA VAL A 11 24.73 -3.35 -9.98
C VAL A 11 23.69 -3.20 -8.88
N LEU A 12 23.69 -2.06 -8.16
CA LEU A 12 22.70 -1.80 -7.10
C LEU A 12 21.28 -1.63 -7.65
N ALA A 13 21.11 -1.01 -8.81
CA ALA A 13 19.82 -0.78 -9.46
C ALA A 13 19.42 -1.91 -10.44
N THR A 14 20.15 -3.02 -10.46
CA THR A 14 19.84 -4.16 -11.37
C THR A 14 18.41 -4.65 -11.28
N PRO A 15 17.77 -4.80 -10.09
CA PRO A 15 16.38 -5.21 -9.98
C PRO A 15 15.42 -4.30 -10.75
N GLU A 16 15.58 -2.99 -10.61
CA GLU A 16 14.77 -1.99 -11.30
C GLU A 16 15.03 -1.98 -12.82
N ILE A 17 16.27 -2.14 -13.23
CA ILE A 17 16.64 -2.23 -14.65
C ILE A 17 16.03 -3.49 -15.29
N ILE A 18 16.06 -4.63 -14.60
CA ILE A 18 15.41 -5.86 -15.07
C ILE A 18 13.92 -5.63 -15.26
N LEU A 19 13.22 -5.00 -14.30
CA LEU A 19 11.79 -4.70 -14.43
C LEU A 19 11.50 -3.75 -15.60
N ALA A 20 12.33 -2.73 -15.82
CA ALA A 20 12.16 -1.80 -16.93
C ALA A 20 12.29 -2.50 -18.28
N VAL A 21 13.34 -3.31 -18.46
CA VAL A 21 13.56 -4.08 -19.69
C VAL A 21 12.45 -5.14 -19.87
N ALA A 22 12.07 -5.82 -18.79
CA ALA A 22 11.01 -6.81 -18.82
C ALA A 22 9.65 -6.20 -19.21
N ALA A 23 9.30 -5.02 -18.69
CA ALA A 23 8.05 -4.33 -19.06
C ALA A 23 7.99 -4.04 -20.57
N MET A 24 9.09 -3.57 -21.16
CA MET A 24 9.19 -3.34 -22.62
C MET A 24 9.09 -4.65 -23.39
N ALA A 25 9.77 -5.71 -22.95
CA ALA A 25 9.73 -7.02 -23.59
C ALA A 25 8.31 -7.65 -23.50
N LEU A 26 7.67 -7.57 -22.33
CA LEU A 26 6.31 -8.06 -22.12
C LEU A 26 5.29 -7.34 -23.01
N LEU A 27 5.43 -6.03 -23.19
CA LEU A 27 4.59 -5.26 -24.10
C LEU A 27 4.73 -5.77 -25.55
N MET A 28 5.98 -5.99 -26.02
CA MET A 28 6.23 -6.53 -27.35
C MET A 28 5.67 -7.94 -27.51
N ILE A 29 5.92 -8.82 -26.53
CA ILE A 29 5.37 -10.17 -26.53
C ILE A 29 3.83 -10.13 -26.59
N GLY A 30 3.20 -9.25 -25.81
CA GLY A 30 1.75 -9.07 -25.79
C GLY A 30 1.17 -8.74 -27.16
N VAL A 31 1.77 -7.80 -27.87
CA VAL A 31 1.35 -7.36 -29.22
C VAL A 31 1.35 -8.54 -30.22
N PHE A 32 2.35 -9.42 -30.14
CA PHE A 32 2.53 -10.52 -31.08
C PHE A 32 1.89 -11.86 -30.65
N SER A 33 1.40 -11.99 -29.41
CA SER A 33 0.88 -13.24 -28.85
C SER A 33 -0.59 -13.57 -29.22
N GLY A 34 -1.31 -12.70 -29.91
CA GLY A 34 -2.67 -12.92 -30.37
C GLY A 34 -3.66 -13.24 -29.23
N LYS A 35 -4.55 -14.23 -29.42
CA LYS A 35 -5.66 -14.55 -28.49
C LYS A 35 -5.22 -15.01 -27.09
N ARG A 36 -3.98 -15.42 -26.89
CA ARG A 36 -3.43 -15.88 -25.59
C ARG A 36 -2.55 -14.81 -24.93
N ALA A 37 -2.49 -13.62 -25.48
CA ALA A 37 -1.59 -12.56 -25.05
C ALA A 37 -1.65 -12.30 -23.52
N ASN A 38 -2.84 -12.09 -22.97
CA ASN A 38 -2.96 -11.80 -21.55
C ASN A 38 -2.46 -12.94 -20.65
N THR A 39 -2.84 -14.18 -20.89
CA THR A 39 -2.41 -15.34 -20.07
C THR A 39 -0.89 -15.50 -20.13
N THR A 40 -0.28 -15.37 -21.31
CA THR A 40 1.17 -15.49 -21.51
C THR A 40 1.91 -14.36 -20.81
N VAL A 41 1.47 -13.12 -21.04
CA VAL A 41 2.11 -11.91 -20.44
C VAL A 41 1.94 -11.92 -18.92
N THR A 42 0.78 -12.31 -18.38
CA THR A 42 0.58 -12.44 -16.93
C THR A 42 1.52 -13.50 -16.32
N GLY A 43 1.64 -14.68 -16.95
CA GLY A 43 2.55 -15.72 -16.47
C GLY A 43 4.01 -15.27 -16.46
N LEU A 44 4.46 -14.62 -17.54
CA LEU A 44 5.82 -14.06 -17.63
C LEU A 44 6.04 -12.91 -16.64
N ALA A 45 5.07 -12.00 -16.48
CA ALA A 45 5.13 -10.93 -15.50
C ALA A 45 5.30 -11.45 -14.08
N VAL A 46 4.50 -12.45 -13.69
CA VAL A 46 4.62 -13.13 -12.38
C VAL A 46 6.01 -13.77 -12.23
N ALA A 47 6.52 -14.46 -13.25
CA ALA A 47 7.84 -15.07 -13.20
C ALA A 47 8.96 -14.03 -13.04
N VAL A 48 8.88 -12.91 -13.77
CA VAL A 48 9.84 -11.79 -13.64
C VAL A 48 9.79 -11.17 -12.25
N LEU A 49 8.60 -10.87 -11.72
CA LEU A 49 8.44 -10.27 -10.39
C LEU A 49 8.98 -11.20 -9.29
N ILE A 50 8.76 -12.52 -9.39
CA ILE A 50 9.32 -13.51 -8.46
C ILE A 50 10.85 -13.55 -8.58
N GLY A 51 11.39 -13.59 -9.80
CA GLY A 51 12.83 -13.59 -10.06
C GLY A 51 13.51 -12.34 -9.49
N VAL A 52 12.92 -11.17 -9.71
CA VAL A 52 13.41 -9.90 -9.14
C VAL A 52 13.31 -9.90 -7.61
N GLY A 53 12.23 -10.45 -7.05
CA GLY A 53 12.09 -10.63 -5.59
C GLY A 53 13.20 -11.50 -5.00
N GLY A 54 13.53 -12.61 -5.66
CA GLY A 54 14.68 -13.45 -5.30
C GLY A 54 16.01 -12.70 -5.40
N TRP A 55 16.19 -11.90 -6.45
CA TRP A 55 17.39 -11.07 -6.58
C TRP A 55 17.53 -10.09 -5.41
N VAL A 56 16.45 -9.36 -5.07
CA VAL A 56 16.45 -8.39 -3.96
C VAL A 56 16.75 -9.07 -2.62
N LEU A 57 16.24 -10.30 -2.40
CA LEU A 57 16.44 -11.03 -1.14
C LEU A 57 17.86 -11.59 -0.99
N PHE A 58 18.47 -12.12 -2.05
CA PHE A 58 19.66 -12.95 -1.94
C PHE A 58 20.91 -12.35 -2.57
N LEU A 59 20.77 -11.41 -3.52
CA LEU A 59 21.88 -10.88 -4.32
C LEU A 59 22.10 -9.40 -4.18
N SER A 60 21.12 -8.61 -3.69
CA SER A 60 21.26 -7.17 -3.52
C SER A 60 22.06 -6.83 -2.26
N GLY A 61 23.12 -6.02 -2.42
CA GLY A 61 23.91 -5.45 -1.32
C GLY A 61 23.37 -4.12 -0.83
N ASP A 62 23.91 -3.62 0.28
CA ASP A 62 23.66 -2.26 0.78
C ASP A 62 24.55 -1.26 0.04
N GLY A 63 24.04 -0.04 -0.19
CA GLY A 63 24.81 1.03 -0.80
C GLY A 63 23.97 2.16 -1.35
N GLN A 64 24.69 3.20 -1.82
CA GLN A 64 24.11 4.33 -2.54
C GLN A 64 24.59 4.30 -4.00
N ALA A 65 23.72 4.76 -4.89
CA ALA A 65 23.97 4.79 -6.33
C ALA A 65 23.61 6.17 -6.92
N PHE A 66 24.11 6.44 -8.12
CA PHE A 66 23.81 7.67 -8.88
C PHE A 66 24.06 8.96 -8.08
N GLY A 67 25.23 9.05 -7.46
CA GLY A 67 25.60 10.23 -6.67
C GLY A 67 24.78 10.42 -5.39
N GLY A 68 24.25 9.32 -4.83
CA GLY A 68 23.45 9.35 -3.61
C GLY A 68 21.94 9.48 -3.84
N ALA A 69 21.47 9.63 -5.09
CA ALA A 69 20.05 9.78 -5.40
C ALA A 69 19.23 8.49 -5.22
N PHE A 70 19.90 7.34 -5.15
CA PHE A 70 19.29 6.03 -4.95
C PHE A 70 19.98 5.30 -3.80
N VAL A 71 19.21 4.76 -2.88
CA VAL A 71 19.70 3.98 -1.73
C VAL A 71 19.10 2.60 -1.72
N ASN A 72 19.94 1.58 -1.49
CA ASN A 72 19.51 0.22 -1.23
C ASN A 72 20.03 -0.21 0.15
N ASP A 73 19.15 -0.31 1.10
CA ASP A 73 19.38 -0.66 2.50
C ASP A 73 18.40 -1.73 2.96
N ALA A 74 18.51 -2.18 4.20
CA ALA A 74 17.62 -3.21 4.74
C ALA A 74 16.14 -2.79 4.71
N PHE A 75 15.83 -1.50 4.94
CA PHE A 75 14.49 -0.95 4.85
C PHE A 75 13.96 -1.00 3.42
N ALA A 76 14.74 -0.52 2.45
CA ALA A 76 14.37 -0.54 1.03
C ALA A 76 14.15 -1.97 0.53
N ARG A 77 15.07 -2.90 0.82
CA ARG A 77 14.93 -4.32 0.40
C ARG A 77 13.67 -4.95 0.94
N LEU A 78 13.36 -4.75 2.24
CA LEU A 78 12.15 -5.31 2.83
C LEU A 78 10.89 -4.79 2.16
N PHE A 79 10.75 -3.47 1.98
CA PHE A 79 9.57 -2.90 1.35
C PHE A 79 9.46 -3.25 -0.15
N LYS A 80 10.57 -3.34 -0.88
CA LYS A 80 10.58 -3.84 -2.28
C LYS A 80 10.04 -5.27 -2.35
N VAL A 81 10.48 -6.15 -1.48
CA VAL A 81 9.99 -7.54 -1.44
C VAL A 81 8.49 -7.59 -1.12
N LEU A 82 8.02 -6.81 -0.16
CA LEU A 82 6.58 -6.75 0.17
C LEU A 82 5.74 -6.22 -0.99
N VAL A 83 6.21 -5.20 -1.70
CA VAL A 83 5.54 -4.66 -2.89
C VAL A 83 5.52 -5.69 -4.01
N LEU A 84 6.62 -6.40 -4.25
CA LEU A 84 6.69 -7.47 -5.24
C LEU A 84 5.73 -8.61 -4.91
N ILE A 85 5.63 -9.03 -3.64
CA ILE A 85 4.65 -10.02 -3.18
C ILE A 85 3.22 -9.52 -3.45
N GLY A 86 2.91 -8.27 -3.09
CA GLY A 86 1.61 -7.66 -3.35
C GLY A 86 1.24 -7.66 -4.83
N SER A 87 2.19 -7.33 -5.70
CA SER A 87 2.01 -7.31 -7.16
C SER A 87 1.80 -8.71 -7.73
N VAL A 88 2.61 -9.68 -7.32
CA VAL A 88 2.51 -11.09 -7.75
C VAL A 88 1.16 -11.67 -7.35
N VAL A 89 0.79 -11.55 -6.07
CA VAL A 89 -0.47 -12.12 -5.56
C VAL A 89 -1.67 -11.49 -6.26
N THR A 90 -1.66 -10.18 -6.47
CA THR A 90 -2.75 -9.49 -7.19
C THR A 90 -2.86 -9.94 -8.64
N LEU A 91 -1.74 -10.10 -9.36
CA LEU A 91 -1.76 -10.63 -10.72
C LEU A 91 -2.33 -12.04 -10.77
N ILE A 92 -1.95 -12.92 -9.85
CA ILE A 92 -2.48 -14.29 -9.76
C ILE A 92 -3.98 -14.27 -9.52
N MET A 93 -4.46 -13.46 -8.55
CA MET A 93 -5.89 -13.34 -8.25
C MET A 93 -6.71 -12.75 -9.40
N SER A 94 -6.09 -11.97 -10.30
CA SER A 94 -6.79 -11.28 -11.39
C SER A 94 -7.18 -12.17 -12.55
N VAL A 95 -6.49 -13.32 -12.76
CA VAL A 95 -6.61 -14.14 -13.99
C VAL A 95 -8.03 -14.64 -14.22
N GLY A 96 -8.66 -15.22 -13.20
CA GLY A 96 -10.03 -15.72 -13.30
C GLY A 96 -11.05 -14.61 -13.50
N PHE A 97 -10.91 -13.52 -12.74
CA PHE A 97 -11.80 -12.38 -12.79
C PHE A 97 -11.75 -11.64 -14.14
N ALA A 98 -10.55 -11.39 -14.68
CA ALA A 98 -10.37 -10.68 -15.95
C ALA A 98 -11.05 -11.38 -17.13
N LYS A 99 -10.99 -12.72 -17.16
CA LYS A 99 -11.70 -13.54 -18.17
C LYS A 99 -13.21 -13.44 -18.00
N ALA A 100 -13.68 -13.52 -16.79
CA ALA A 100 -15.11 -13.53 -16.47
C ALA A 100 -15.79 -12.16 -16.79
N GLU A 101 -15.12 -11.06 -16.43
CA GLU A 101 -15.61 -9.68 -16.62
C GLU A 101 -15.17 -9.06 -17.97
N LYS A 102 -14.58 -9.86 -18.87
CA LYS A 102 -14.24 -9.49 -20.27
C LYS A 102 -13.29 -8.29 -20.41
N PHE A 103 -12.45 -8.02 -19.41
CA PHE A 103 -11.33 -7.07 -19.56
C PHE A 103 -9.97 -7.76 -19.68
N ASP A 104 -9.94 -8.90 -20.35
CA ASP A 104 -8.76 -9.77 -20.56
C ASP A 104 -7.77 -9.10 -21.53
N LYS A 105 -7.07 -8.07 -21.05
CA LYS A 105 -6.12 -7.24 -21.80
C LYS A 105 -4.69 -7.47 -21.32
N PHE A 106 -3.77 -7.73 -22.27
CA PHE A 106 -2.36 -7.98 -21.96
C PHE A 106 -1.63 -6.73 -21.43
N GLU A 107 -2.19 -5.55 -21.64
CA GLU A 107 -1.68 -4.29 -21.10
C GLU A 107 -1.79 -4.22 -19.57
N TYR A 108 -2.78 -4.91 -18.97
CA TYR A 108 -2.99 -4.92 -17.54
C TYR A 108 -1.75 -5.42 -16.76
N PRO A 109 -1.21 -6.64 -16.99
CA PRO A 109 -0.01 -7.09 -16.30
C PRO A 109 1.23 -6.25 -16.61
N VAL A 110 1.36 -5.66 -17.80
CA VAL A 110 2.46 -4.74 -18.14
C VAL A 110 2.39 -3.49 -17.28
N LEU A 111 1.20 -2.89 -17.13
CA LEU A 111 1.00 -1.72 -16.30
C LEU A 111 1.25 -2.00 -14.81
N ILE A 112 0.91 -3.20 -14.32
CA ILE A 112 1.25 -3.63 -12.96
C ILE A 112 2.78 -3.73 -12.76
N VAL A 113 3.52 -4.25 -13.75
CA VAL A 113 4.99 -4.28 -13.68
C VAL A 113 5.59 -2.87 -13.69
N LEU A 114 5.07 -1.96 -14.53
CA LEU A 114 5.49 -0.55 -14.56
C LEU A 114 5.17 0.18 -13.24
N ALA A 115 3.98 -0.05 -12.67
CA ALA A 115 3.62 0.48 -11.37
C ALA A 115 4.56 -0.04 -10.27
N THR A 116 4.90 -1.34 -10.33
CA THR A 116 5.82 -1.98 -9.37
C THR A 116 7.23 -1.41 -9.50
N LEU A 117 7.72 -1.19 -10.72
CA LEU A 117 8.99 -0.49 -10.98
C LEU A 117 8.99 0.91 -10.34
N GLY A 118 7.96 1.71 -10.58
CA GLY A 118 7.83 3.04 -9.98
C GLY A 118 7.82 2.99 -8.45
N MET A 119 7.12 2.01 -7.86
CA MET A 119 7.12 1.78 -6.42
C MET A 119 8.51 1.40 -5.87
N MET A 120 9.27 0.56 -6.56
CA MET A 120 10.63 0.21 -6.14
C MET A 120 11.58 1.40 -6.23
N LEU A 121 11.46 2.22 -7.29
CA LEU A 121 12.24 3.45 -7.43
C LEU A 121 11.94 4.44 -6.30
N MET A 122 10.68 4.68 -5.95
CA MET A 122 10.35 5.62 -4.87
C MET A 122 10.73 5.10 -3.48
N ILE A 123 10.74 3.79 -3.23
CA ILE A 123 11.23 3.19 -1.97
C ILE A 123 12.73 3.44 -1.80
N SER A 124 13.48 3.41 -2.89
CA SER A 124 14.94 3.66 -2.92
C SER A 124 15.31 5.12 -3.15
N ALA A 125 14.36 6.04 -3.32
CA ALA A 125 14.66 7.43 -3.57
C ALA A 125 15.32 8.09 -2.34
N ASN A 126 16.45 8.76 -2.56
CA ASN A 126 17.15 9.58 -1.57
C ASN A 126 17.37 11.02 -2.09
N ASP A 127 16.53 11.42 -3.03
CA ASP A 127 16.54 12.72 -3.71
C ASP A 127 15.12 13.07 -4.12
N MET A 128 14.74 14.36 -4.06
CA MET A 128 13.39 14.82 -4.36
C MET A 128 12.96 14.53 -5.81
N ILE A 129 13.89 14.62 -6.77
CA ILE A 129 13.59 14.36 -8.19
C ILE A 129 13.38 12.86 -8.41
N SER A 130 14.24 12.01 -7.84
CA SER A 130 14.12 10.55 -7.91
C SER A 130 12.81 10.08 -7.27
N LEU A 131 12.43 10.66 -6.13
CA LEU A 131 11.15 10.44 -5.46
C LEU A 131 9.99 10.76 -6.40
N TYR A 132 10.00 11.96 -7.00
CA TYR A 132 8.92 12.42 -7.87
C TYR A 132 8.78 11.55 -9.12
N LEU A 133 9.89 11.22 -9.79
CA LEU A 133 9.86 10.37 -10.99
C LEU A 133 9.35 8.95 -10.69
N GLY A 134 9.81 8.32 -9.61
CA GLY A 134 9.32 7.00 -9.19
C GLY A 134 7.82 7.01 -8.86
N LEU A 135 7.38 8.06 -8.14
CA LEU A 135 5.98 8.24 -7.77
C LEU A 135 5.10 8.46 -9.02
N GLU A 136 5.52 9.29 -9.97
CA GLU A 136 4.76 9.55 -11.21
C GLU A 136 4.71 8.32 -12.12
N LEU A 137 5.81 7.59 -12.27
CA LEU A 137 5.81 6.34 -13.04
C LEU A 137 4.76 5.35 -12.49
N SER A 138 4.72 5.17 -11.18
CA SER A 138 3.71 4.33 -10.54
C SER A 138 2.31 4.90 -10.76
N SER A 139 2.11 6.20 -10.55
CA SER A 139 0.81 6.87 -10.58
C SER A 139 0.16 6.82 -11.95
N LEU A 140 0.92 7.13 -13.01
CA LEU A 140 0.42 7.11 -14.40
C LEU A 140 -0.06 5.70 -14.78
N ALA A 141 0.68 4.65 -14.41
CA ALA A 141 0.24 3.28 -14.61
C ALA A 141 -1.06 2.98 -13.85
N LEU A 142 -1.18 3.42 -12.58
CA LEU A 142 -2.36 3.19 -11.74
C LEU A 142 -3.60 3.92 -12.25
N TYR A 143 -3.47 5.13 -12.82
CA TYR A 143 -4.60 5.86 -13.40
C TYR A 143 -5.22 5.09 -14.57
N VAL A 144 -4.39 4.53 -15.44
CA VAL A 144 -4.84 3.71 -16.58
C VAL A 144 -5.47 2.40 -16.10
N VAL A 145 -4.86 1.75 -15.11
CA VAL A 145 -5.37 0.49 -14.56
C VAL A 145 -6.73 0.68 -13.87
N ALA A 146 -6.98 1.84 -13.22
CA ALA A 146 -8.29 2.17 -12.65
C ALA A 146 -9.40 2.16 -13.72
N ALA A 147 -9.10 2.66 -14.93
CA ALA A 147 -10.02 2.73 -16.06
C ALA A 147 -9.88 1.55 -17.04
N ILE A 148 -9.22 0.45 -16.68
CA ILE A 148 -8.89 -0.64 -17.62
C ILE A 148 -10.12 -1.27 -18.25
N ASN A 149 -11.24 -1.33 -17.53
CA ASN A 149 -12.54 -1.74 -18.07
C ASN A 149 -13.30 -0.54 -18.66
N ARG A 150 -12.73 0.00 -19.74
CA ARG A 150 -13.16 1.26 -20.38
C ARG A 150 -14.61 1.26 -20.88
N ASP A 151 -15.21 0.08 -21.06
CA ASP A 151 -16.57 -0.06 -21.57
C ASP A 151 -17.62 0.08 -20.45
N THR A 152 -17.20 0.26 -19.19
CA THR A 152 -18.07 0.54 -18.05
C THR A 152 -17.87 1.98 -17.57
N VAL A 153 -18.99 2.71 -17.44
CA VAL A 153 -18.99 4.10 -16.94
C VAL A 153 -18.35 4.17 -15.55
N ARG A 154 -18.61 3.18 -14.70
CA ARG A 154 -18.10 3.09 -13.33
C ARG A 154 -16.56 3.06 -13.27
N SER A 155 -15.92 2.25 -14.13
CA SER A 155 -14.45 2.15 -14.18
C SER A 155 -13.83 3.41 -14.81
N THR A 156 -14.44 3.96 -15.84
CA THR A 156 -13.97 5.20 -16.48
C THR A 156 -14.06 6.40 -15.55
N ASP A 157 -15.16 6.55 -14.80
CA ASP A 157 -15.33 7.61 -13.79
C ASP A 157 -14.29 7.47 -12.66
N ALA A 158 -14.04 6.24 -12.19
CA ALA A 158 -13.01 5.98 -11.20
C ALA A 158 -11.61 6.40 -11.66
N GLY A 159 -11.24 6.02 -12.90
CA GLY A 159 -9.96 6.41 -13.47
C GLY A 159 -9.83 7.92 -13.68
N LEU A 160 -10.89 8.58 -14.15
CA LEU A 160 -10.91 10.03 -14.35
C LEU A 160 -10.76 10.79 -13.02
N LYS A 161 -11.51 10.41 -11.99
CA LYS A 161 -11.40 10.99 -10.65
C LYS A 161 -10.00 10.80 -10.07
N TYR A 162 -9.45 9.60 -10.22
CA TYR A 162 -8.10 9.30 -9.71
C TYR A 162 -7.04 10.12 -10.43
N PHE A 163 -7.14 10.24 -11.76
CA PHE A 163 -6.23 11.04 -12.57
C PHE A 163 -6.28 12.53 -12.19
N ILE A 164 -7.47 13.15 -12.16
CA ILE A 164 -7.61 14.59 -11.90
C ILE A 164 -7.11 14.94 -10.49
N LEU A 165 -7.58 14.20 -9.48
CA LEU A 165 -7.17 14.47 -8.09
C LEU A 165 -5.69 14.11 -7.86
N GLY A 166 -5.19 13.06 -8.51
CA GLY A 166 -3.81 12.66 -8.47
C GLY A 166 -2.88 13.69 -9.11
N ALA A 167 -3.22 14.21 -10.28
CA ALA A 167 -2.45 15.25 -10.96
C ALA A 167 -2.38 16.54 -10.14
N LEU A 168 -3.50 16.93 -9.50
CA LEU A 168 -3.51 18.08 -8.58
C LEU A 168 -2.58 17.85 -7.38
N SER A 169 -2.66 16.67 -6.76
CA SER A 169 -1.79 16.30 -5.64
C SER A 169 -0.31 16.29 -6.01
N SER A 170 0.02 15.71 -7.18
CA SER A 170 1.38 15.70 -7.71
C SER A 170 1.91 17.11 -7.98
N GLY A 171 1.07 17.99 -8.53
CA GLY A 171 1.41 19.40 -8.76
C GLY A 171 1.69 20.14 -7.44
N MET A 172 0.86 19.92 -6.40
CA MET A 172 1.11 20.48 -5.06
C MET A 172 2.44 19.98 -4.48
N MET A 173 2.70 18.67 -4.58
CA MET A 173 3.94 18.08 -4.08
C MET A 173 5.16 18.64 -4.82
N LEU A 174 5.12 18.74 -6.15
CA LEU A 174 6.20 19.32 -6.95
C LEU A 174 6.46 20.79 -6.59
N TYR A 175 5.39 21.57 -6.37
CA TYR A 175 5.51 22.94 -5.87
C TYR A 175 6.17 22.99 -4.47
N GLY A 176 5.79 22.08 -3.57
CA GLY A 176 6.43 21.92 -2.28
C GLY A 176 7.93 21.61 -2.38
N MET A 177 8.30 20.68 -3.25
CA MET A 177 9.71 20.35 -3.53
C MET A 177 10.48 21.54 -4.11
N SER A 178 9.85 22.33 -4.98
CA SER A 178 10.44 23.56 -5.52
C SER A 178 10.73 24.59 -4.42
N LEU A 179 9.82 24.73 -3.44
CA LEU A 179 10.06 25.59 -2.27
C LEU A 179 11.19 25.05 -1.40
N VAL A 180 11.22 23.74 -1.10
CA VAL A 180 12.32 23.13 -0.34
C VAL A 180 13.64 23.39 -1.05
N TYR A 181 13.72 23.17 -2.37
CA TYR A 181 14.92 23.49 -3.17
C TYR A 181 15.27 24.96 -3.12
N GLY A 182 14.28 25.87 -3.26
CA GLY A 182 14.51 27.31 -3.24
C GLY A 182 15.12 27.81 -1.93
N PHE A 183 14.78 27.20 -0.79
CA PHE A 183 15.29 27.58 0.53
C PHE A 183 16.53 26.82 0.99
N THR A 184 16.78 25.59 0.47
CA THR A 184 17.94 24.78 0.86
C THR A 184 19.03 24.74 -0.22
N GLY A 185 18.70 25.02 -1.48
CA GLY A 185 19.60 24.86 -2.62
C GLY A 185 19.90 23.42 -2.99
N ASN A 186 19.21 22.44 -2.39
CA ASN A 186 19.52 21.02 -2.53
C ASN A 186 18.27 20.19 -2.87
N THR A 187 18.48 19.06 -3.58
CA THR A 187 17.44 18.06 -3.87
C THR A 187 17.69 16.74 -3.12
N GLY A 188 18.93 16.39 -2.81
CA GLY A 188 19.32 15.20 -2.07
C GLY A 188 18.92 15.28 -0.60
N PHE A 189 18.40 14.18 -0.02
CA PHE A 189 17.85 14.18 1.35
C PHE A 189 18.90 14.51 2.39
N ASP A 190 20.10 13.92 2.30
CA ASP A 190 21.19 14.19 3.24
C ASP A 190 21.62 15.67 3.21
N ALA A 191 21.67 16.27 2.00
CA ALA A 191 22.04 17.68 1.83
C ALA A 191 20.94 18.63 2.30
N ILE A 192 19.67 18.27 2.13
CA ILE A 192 18.52 19.00 2.70
C ILE A 192 18.60 18.97 4.22
N ALA A 193 18.77 17.79 4.83
CA ALA A 193 18.89 17.65 6.29
C ALA A 193 20.06 18.50 6.84
N ALA A 194 21.23 18.47 6.18
CA ALA A 194 22.38 19.29 6.54
C ALA A 194 22.06 20.80 6.49
N ALA A 195 21.37 21.25 5.44
CA ALA A 195 20.96 22.65 5.29
C ALA A 195 19.92 23.11 6.35
N LEU A 196 19.12 22.17 6.87
CA LEU A 196 18.12 22.44 7.91
C LEU A 196 18.71 22.44 9.33
N THR A 197 19.89 21.86 9.50
CA THR A 197 20.54 21.75 10.82
C THR A 197 21.08 23.12 11.21
N GLY A 198 20.55 23.72 12.28
CA GLY A 198 21.00 25.02 12.81
C GLY A 198 20.56 26.26 12.02
N GLY A 199 19.74 26.10 10.98
CA GLY A 199 19.16 27.19 10.22
C GLY A 199 17.97 27.88 10.94
N GLU A 200 17.75 29.17 10.61
CA GLU A 200 16.53 29.84 11.03
C GLU A 200 15.31 29.23 10.33
N ARG A 201 14.20 29.06 11.07
CA ARG A 201 12.92 28.60 10.51
C ARG A 201 12.39 29.62 9.51
N GLN A 202 12.50 29.30 8.24
CA GLN A 202 11.96 30.13 7.16
C GLN A 202 10.54 29.67 6.84
N LEU A 203 9.59 30.60 6.85
CA LEU A 203 8.16 30.30 6.61
C LEU A 203 7.94 29.59 5.27
N GLY A 204 8.67 29.95 4.22
CA GLY A 204 8.55 29.32 2.90
C GLY A 204 8.99 27.86 2.88
N LEU A 205 9.97 27.47 3.71
CA LEU A 205 10.36 26.07 3.88
C LEU A 205 9.24 25.26 4.55
N VAL A 206 8.58 25.84 5.57
CA VAL A 206 7.44 25.20 6.24
C VAL A 206 6.29 24.96 5.25
N PHE A 207 5.99 25.93 4.39
CA PHE A 207 5.03 25.75 3.29
C PHE A 207 5.48 24.63 2.33
N GLY A 208 6.77 24.58 1.97
CA GLY A 208 7.34 23.51 1.16
C GLY A 208 7.10 22.13 1.78
N LEU A 209 7.41 21.98 3.08
CA LEU A 209 7.13 20.75 3.83
C LEU A 209 5.65 20.37 3.80
N VAL A 210 4.74 21.33 4.09
CA VAL A 210 3.29 21.07 4.10
C VAL A 210 2.79 20.58 2.75
N PHE A 211 3.26 21.17 1.63
CA PHE A 211 2.86 20.73 0.29
C PHE A 211 3.43 19.35 -0.07
N VAL A 212 4.67 19.03 0.32
CA VAL A 212 5.25 17.68 0.14
C VAL A 212 4.44 16.67 0.94
N MET A 213 4.16 16.96 2.22
CA MET A 213 3.36 16.08 3.09
C MET A 213 1.93 15.91 2.58
N ALA A 214 1.30 16.93 1.99
CA ALA A 214 -0.01 16.83 1.36
C ALA A 214 -0.01 15.84 0.19
N GLY A 215 1.01 15.88 -0.68
CA GLY A 215 1.17 14.93 -1.77
C GLY A 215 1.38 13.49 -1.27
N LEU A 216 2.21 13.30 -0.26
CA LEU A 216 2.44 11.98 0.35
C LEU A 216 1.19 11.46 1.08
N ALA A 217 0.45 12.34 1.79
CA ALA A 217 -0.82 12.01 2.43
C ALA A 217 -1.88 11.55 1.42
N PHE A 218 -1.94 12.17 0.23
CA PHE A 218 -2.80 11.72 -0.86
C PHE A 218 -2.47 10.28 -1.28
N LYS A 219 -1.20 9.93 -1.42
CA LYS A 219 -0.77 8.59 -1.87
C LYS A 219 -1.10 7.49 -0.87
N ILE A 220 -1.04 7.78 0.44
CA ILE A 220 -1.48 6.83 1.47
C ILE A 220 -2.99 6.92 1.75
N SER A 221 -3.73 7.81 1.09
CA SER A 221 -5.16 8.09 1.33
C SER A 221 -5.45 8.62 2.72
N ALA A 222 -4.56 9.43 3.30
CA ALA A 222 -4.79 10.03 4.60
C ALA A 222 -5.66 11.28 4.50
N VAL A 223 -6.48 11.53 5.51
CA VAL A 223 -7.33 12.72 5.62
C VAL A 223 -6.47 13.99 5.79
N PRO A 224 -6.75 15.08 5.06
CA PRO A 224 -7.93 15.33 4.22
C PRO A 224 -7.81 14.90 2.76
N PHE A 225 -6.70 14.34 2.32
CA PHE A 225 -6.40 14.00 0.92
C PHE A 225 -6.89 12.60 0.50
N HIS A 226 -7.92 12.08 1.16
CA HIS A 226 -8.46 10.72 0.99
C HIS A 226 -9.62 10.61 -0.01
N MET A 227 -10.18 11.73 -0.49
CA MET A 227 -11.50 11.79 -1.18
C MET A 227 -11.58 10.92 -2.45
N TRP A 228 -10.44 10.62 -3.08
CA TRP A 228 -10.40 9.76 -4.25
C TRP A 228 -10.67 8.28 -3.92
N THR A 229 -10.28 7.84 -2.73
CA THR A 229 -10.16 6.41 -2.38
C THR A 229 -11.50 5.67 -2.38
N PRO A 230 -12.59 6.17 -1.75
CA PRO A 230 -13.86 5.44 -1.74
C PRO A 230 -14.44 5.25 -3.14
N ASP A 231 -14.43 6.29 -3.97
CA ASP A 231 -15.00 6.25 -5.32
C ASP A 231 -14.16 5.39 -6.27
N VAL A 232 -12.84 5.48 -6.17
CA VAL A 232 -11.93 4.68 -7.01
C VAL A 232 -11.94 3.20 -6.62
N TYR A 233 -11.98 2.89 -5.31
CA TYR A 233 -12.06 1.50 -4.86
C TYR A 233 -13.37 0.84 -5.27
N GLU A 234 -14.47 1.56 -5.16
CA GLU A 234 -15.77 1.05 -5.58
C GLU A 234 -15.85 0.93 -7.11
N GLY A 235 -15.35 1.92 -7.85
CA GLY A 235 -15.51 2.00 -9.30
C GLY A 235 -14.55 1.13 -10.11
N ALA A 236 -13.31 0.96 -9.67
CA ALA A 236 -12.32 0.14 -10.36
C ALA A 236 -12.67 -1.36 -10.31
N PRO A 237 -12.22 -2.18 -11.27
CA PRO A 237 -12.36 -3.63 -11.19
C PRO A 237 -11.75 -4.18 -9.89
N THR A 238 -12.38 -5.19 -9.29
CA THR A 238 -12.00 -5.70 -7.96
C THR A 238 -10.52 -6.11 -7.82
N PRO A 239 -9.87 -6.77 -8.82
CA PRO A 239 -8.42 -7.05 -8.73
C PRO A 239 -7.57 -5.79 -8.70
N VAL A 240 -8.01 -4.74 -9.42
CA VAL A 240 -7.34 -3.43 -9.42
C VAL A 240 -7.46 -2.77 -8.05
N THR A 241 -8.64 -2.83 -7.45
CA THR A 241 -8.86 -2.35 -6.07
C THR A 241 -8.00 -3.10 -5.06
N ALA A 242 -7.86 -4.42 -5.20
CA ALA A 242 -6.96 -5.24 -4.39
C ALA A 242 -5.50 -4.75 -4.48
N PHE A 243 -5.04 -4.44 -5.69
CA PHE A 243 -3.71 -3.87 -5.91
C PHE A 243 -3.55 -2.50 -5.25
N PHE A 244 -4.49 -1.58 -5.46
CA PHE A 244 -4.45 -0.23 -4.86
C PHE A 244 -4.44 -0.25 -3.34
N ALA A 245 -5.16 -1.19 -2.75
CA ALA A 245 -5.22 -1.34 -1.30
C ALA A 245 -3.93 -1.95 -0.71
N ALA A 246 -3.15 -2.67 -1.50
CA ALA A 246 -1.97 -3.43 -1.07
C ALA A 246 -0.66 -2.69 -1.38
N ALA A 247 -0.01 -3.03 -2.49
CA ALA A 247 1.35 -2.62 -2.81
C ALA A 247 1.60 -1.09 -2.84
N PRO A 248 0.75 -0.25 -3.48
CA PRO A 248 0.99 1.20 -3.51
C PRO A 248 0.96 1.86 -2.13
N LYS A 249 0.15 1.34 -1.19
CA LYS A 249 0.10 1.85 0.19
C LYS A 249 1.41 1.59 0.94
N LEU A 250 1.99 0.40 0.75
CA LEU A 250 3.28 0.06 1.35
C LEU A 250 4.39 0.95 0.82
N ALA A 251 4.46 1.11 -0.49
CA ALA A 251 5.48 1.93 -1.12
C ALA A 251 5.37 3.41 -0.71
N ALA A 252 4.16 3.96 -0.67
CA ALA A 252 3.93 5.33 -0.24
C ALA A 252 4.23 5.54 1.26
N MET A 253 3.92 4.56 2.12
CA MET A 253 4.28 4.61 3.53
C MET A 253 5.80 4.52 3.73
N ALA A 254 6.49 3.64 3.00
CA ALA A 254 7.95 3.57 3.03
C ALA A 254 8.59 4.88 2.60
N LEU A 255 8.07 5.50 1.54
CA LEU A 255 8.54 6.80 1.08
C LEU A 255 8.31 7.89 2.14
N LEU A 256 7.14 7.92 2.78
CA LEU A 256 6.84 8.88 3.83
C LEU A 256 7.80 8.75 5.02
N VAL A 257 8.09 7.51 5.46
CA VAL A 257 9.10 7.26 6.50
C VAL A 257 10.47 7.78 6.06
N ARG A 258 10.92 7.48 4.84
CA ARG A 258 12.23 7.90 4.34
C ARG A 258 12.36 9.42 4.23
N VAL A 259 11.33 10.10 3.76
CA VAL A 259 11.32 11.57 3.65
C VAL A 259 11.37 12.25 5.02
N THR A 260 10.57 11.77 5.97
CA THR A 260 10.51 12.37 7.33
C THR A 260 11.76 12.07 8.15
N MET A 261 12.24 10.83 8.14
CA MET A 261 13.40 10.40 8.93
C MET A 261 14.74 10.74 8.25
N GLY A 262 14.74 11.04 6.94
CA GLY A 262 15.92 11.45 6.19
C GLY A 262 15.95 12.97 5.98
N ALA A 263 15.26 13.47 4.94
CA ALA A 263 15.34 14.87 4.52
C ALA A 263 14.88 15.88 5.60
N PHE A 264 13.87 15.53 6.39
CA PHE A 264 13.23 16.45 7.35
C PHE A 264 13.48 16.08 8.82
N GLU A 265 14.41 15.19 9.11
CA GLU A 265 14.75 14.82 10.50
C GLU A 265 15.06 16.05 11.39
N PRO A 266 15.86 17.05 10.94
CA PRO A 266 16.20 18.20 11.79
C PRO A 266 15.01 19.10 12.16
N ILE A 267 13.91 19.02 11.44
CA ILE A 267 12.67 19.77 11.70
C ILE A 267 11.52 18.85 12.15
N THR A 268 11.84 17.80 12.89
CA THR A 268 10.89 16.85 13.47
C THR A 268 9.66 17.51 14.12
N PRO A 269 9.77 18.57 14.94
CA PRO A 269 8.58 19.20 15.55
C PRO A 269 7.56 19.72 14.54
N ASP A 270 7.98 20.07 13.32
CA ASP A 270 7.10 20.61 12.29
C ASP A 270 6.32 19.48 11.59
N TRP A 271 7.00 18.46 11.08
CA TRP A 271 6.31 17.37 10.38
C TRP A 271 5.55 16.45 11.35
N GLN A 272 6.00 16.31 12.60
CA GLN A 272 5.32 15.49 13.59
C GLN A 272 3.89 15.99 13.88
N GLN A 273 3.70 17.31 14.00
CA GLN A 273 2.36 17.90 14.17
C GLN A 273 1.44 17.59 12.98
N ILE A 274 1.98 17.64 11.75
CA ILE A 274 1.22 17.29 10.55
C ILE A 274 0.84 15.81 10.59
N VAL A 275 1.79 14.92 10.91
CA VAL A 275 1.55 13.46 10.98
C VAL A 275 0.54 13.13 12.07
N VAL A 276 0.62 13.74 13.25
CA VAL A 276 -0.36 13.56 14.34
C VAL A 276 -1.76 13.98 13.88
N PHE A 277 -1.89 15.16 13.24
CA PHE A 277 -3.17 15.65 12.75
C PHE A 277 -3.78 14.71 11.71
N ILE A 278 -3.03 14.34 10.65
CA ILE A 278 -3.55 13.48 9.59
C ILE A 278 -3.83 12.05 10.10
N SER A 279 -3.07 11.57 11.09
CA SER A 279 -3.29 10.29 11.75
C SER A 279 -4.64 10.28 12.49
N ILE A 280 -4.87 11.24 13.38
CA ILE A 280 -6.12 11.38 14.15
C ILE A 280 -7.32 11.52 13.19
N ALA A 281 -7.22 12.44 12.23
CA ALA A 281 -8.28 12.71 11.27
C ALA A 281 -8.61 11.45 10.43
N SER A 282 -7.60 10.68 10.01
CA SER A 282 -7.78 9.45 9.23
C SER A 282 -8.41 8.33 10.05
N MET A 283 -7.97 8.15 11.31
CA MET A 283 -8.56 7.15 12.21
C MET A 283 -10.03 7.44 12.50
N ILE A 284 -10.38 8.69 12.83
CA ILE A 284 -11.74 9.09 13.15
C ILE A 284 -12.63 8.98 11.91
N LEU A 285 -12.27 9.67 10.81
CA LEU A 285 -13.10 9.68 9.60
C LEU A 285 -13.27 8.28 9.03
N GLY A 286 -12.19 7.49 8.93
CA GLY A 286 -12.24 6.13 8.40
C GLY A 286 -13.14 5.22 9.25
N ALA A 287 -13.08 5.31 10.58
CA ALA A 287 -13.90 4.53 11.47
C ALA A 287 -15.41 4.85 11.35
N PHE A 288 -15.76 6.14 11.39
CA PHE A 288 -17.16 6.55 11.34
C PHE A 288 -17.78 6.41 9.94
N ALA A 289 -17.05 6.79 8.88
CA ALA A 289 -17.59 6.73 7.53
C ALA A 289 -17.79 5.30 7.01
N ALA A 290 -17.05 4.32 7.53
CA ALA A 290 -17.23 2.90 7.18
C ALA A 290 -18.56 2.34 7.71
N ILE A 291 -19.11 2.86 8.81
CA ILE A 291 -20.33 2.34 9.44
C ILE A 291 -21.53 2.36 8.49
N GLY A 292 -21.69 3.43 7.71
CA GLY A 292 -22.82 3.61 6.80
C GLY A 292 -22.69 2.94 5.44
N GLN A 293 -21.58 2.19 5.18
CA GLN A 293 -21.37 1.61 3.86
C GLN A 293 -22.17 0.30 3.68
N THR A 294 -22.70 0.14 2.47
CA THR A 294 -23.38 -1.07 2.00
C THR A 294 -22.58 -1.84 0.95
N ASN A 295 -21.67 -1.16 0.22
CA ASN A 295 -20.74 -1.78 -0.72
C ASN A 295 -19.46 -2.20 0.02
N ILE A 296 -19.05 -3.46 -0.12
CA ILE A 296 -17.89 -4.01 0.62
C ILE A 296 -16.56 -3.37 0.17
N LYS A 297 -16.39 -3.02 -1.10
CA LYS A 297 -15.18 -2.35 -1.61
C LYS A 297 -15.07 -0.93 -1.05
N ARG A 298 -16.19 -0.21 -0.96
CA ARG A 298 -16.25 1.13 -0.39
C ARG A 298 -16.00 1.09 1.13
N LEU A 299 -16.52 0.07 1.82
CA LEU A 299 -16.18 -0.17 3.23
C LEU A 299 -14.67 -0.41 3.39
N MET A 300 -14.06 -1.24 2.55
CA MET A 300 -12.62 -1.50 2.58
C MET A 300 -11.79 -0.25 2.25
N ALA A 301 -12.31 0.68 1.47
CA ALA A 301 -11.65 1.98 1.25
C ALA A 301 -11.55 2.78 2.55
N TYR A 302 -12.65 2.93 3.30
CA TYR A 302 -12.63 3.63 4.59
C TYR A 302 -11.84 2.87 5.65
N SER A 303 -11.90 1.55 5.65
CA SER A 303 -11.02 0.68 6.43
C SER A 303 -9.54 1.00 6.15
N SER A 304 -9.15 1.08 4.87
CA SER A 304 -7.79 1.43 4.46
C SER A 304 -7.37 2.82 4.95
N ILE A 305 -8.24 3.83 4.88
CA ILE A 305 -7.98 5.18 5.41
C ILE A 305 -7.70 5.11 6.91
N ALA A 306 -8.52 4.39 7.69
CA ALA A 306 -8.30 4.20 9.12
C ALA A 306 -6.99 3.48 9.42
N HIS A 307 -6.67 2.42 8.67
CA HIS A 307 -5.43 1.65 8.84
C HIS A 307 -4.18 2.47 8.56
N MET A 308 -4.20 3.36 7.54
CA MET A 308 -3.10 4.29 7.33
C MET A 308 -2.97 5.27 8.50
N GLY A 309 -4.08 5.72 9.06
CA GLY A 309 -4.09 6.52 10.29
C GLY A 309 -3.39 5.80 11.46
N PHE A 310 -3.68 4.52 11.68
CA PHE A 310 -3.00 3.71 12.72
C PHE A 310 -1.50 3.53 12.43
N ALA A 311 -1.11 3.29 11.19
CA ALA A 311 0.31 3.18 10.83
C ALA A 311 1.07 4.49 11.10
N LEU A 312 0.45 5.64 10.83
CA LEU A 312 1.02 6.97 11.10
C LEU A 312 1.26 7.24 12.60
N VAL A 313 0.55 6.57 13.51
CA VAL A 313 0.83 6.65 14.97
C VAL A 313 2.27 6.24 15.26
N GLY A 314 2.75 5.16 14.63
CA GLY A 314 4.13 4.71 14.77
C GLY A 314 5.14 5.71 14.22
N LEU A 315 4.85 6.32 13.06
CA LEU A 315 5.72 7.36 12.49
C LEU A 315 5.78 8.62 13.38
N ALA A 316 4.64 9.02 13.93
CA ALA A 316 4.56 10.18 14.84
C ALA A 316 5.45 10.04 16.08
N ALA A 317 5.74 8.82 16.51
CA ALA A 317 6.62 8.55 17.66
C ALA A 317 8.08 8.95 17.41
N ASN A 318 8.51 9.15 16.17
CA ASN A 318 9.89 9.53 15.79
C ASN A 318 10.96 8.74 16.54
N SER A 319 10.85 7.43 16.52
CA SER A 319 11.76 6.52 17.26
C SER A 319 11.94 5.21 16.48
N GLN A 320 13.05 4.50 16.77
CA GLN A 320 13.28 3.17 16.18
C GLN A 320 12.12 2.21 16.48
N ALA A 321 11.56 2.25 17.68
CA ALA A 321 10.38 1.45 18.05
C ALA A 321 9.15 1.84 17.20
N GLY A 322 8.98 3.13 16.90
CA GLY A 322 7.92 3.65 16.05
C GLY A 322 8.04 3.18 14.61
N VAL A 323 9.21 3.34 13.99
CA VAL A 323 9.47 2.87 12.62
C VAL A 323 9.35 1.34 12.53
N ARG A 324 9.87 0.60 13.50
CA ARG A 324 9.65 -0.85 13.62
C ARG A 324 8.17 -1.19 13.66
N GLY A 325 7.39 -0.46 14.46
CA GLY A 325 5.94 -0.61 14.54
C GLY A 325 5.25 -0.40 13.18
N VAL A 326 5.64 0.65 12.44
CA VAL A 326 5.14 0.91 11.07
C VAL A 326 5.44 -0.26 10.13
N VAL A 327 6.68 -0.76 10.14
CA VAL A 327 7.09 -1.89 9.27
C VAL A 327 6.25 -3.14 9.56
N ILE A 328 6.11 -3.51 10.85
CA ILE A 328 5.27 -4.65 11.26
C ILE A 328 3.83 -4.43 10.83
N TYR A 329 3.29 -3.23 11.06
CA TYR A 329 1.93 -2.87 10.71
C TYR A 329 1.65 -3.03 9.22
N MET A 330 2.54 -2.48 8.37
CA MET A 330 2.38 -2.52 6.92
C MET A 330 2.49 -3.94 6.36
N LEU A 331 3.37 -4.79 6.92
CA LEU A 331 3.47 -6.19 6.55
C LEU A 331 2.17 -6.96 6.88
N ILE A 332 1.66 -6.80 8.10
CA ILE A 332 0.40 -7.42 8.54
C ILE A 332 -0.76 -6.92 7.67
N TYR A 333 -0.82 -5.61 7.42
CA TYR A 333 -1.84 -4.98 6.60
C TYR A 333 -1.86 -5.52 5.18
N LEU A 334 -0.70 -5.74 4.56
CA LEU A 334 -0.59 -6.36 3.24
C LEU A 334 -1.28 -7.73 3.21
N VAL A 335 -0.95 -8.59 4.16
CA VAL A 335 -1.47 -9.96 4.21
C VAL A 335 -2.98 -9.97 4.45
N MET A 336 -3.47 -9.18 5.42
CA MET A 336 -4.91 -9.07 5.70
C MET A 336 -5.69 -8.54 4.49
N THR A 337 -5.15 -7.53 3.82
CA THR A 337 -5.79 -6.90 2.66
C THR A 337 -5.89 -7.87 1.49
N LEU A 338 -4.80 -8.56 1.14
CA LEU A 338 -4.80 -9.55 0.06
C LEU A 338 -5.78 -10.70 0.35
N GLY A 339 -5.82 -11.20 1.60
CA GLY A 339 -6.78 -12.23 2.00
C GLY A 339 -8.24 -11.76 1.91
N THR A 340 -8.52 -10.56 2.39
CA THR A 340 -9.88 -9.98 2.30
C THR A 340 -10.31 -9.78 0.85
N PHE A 341 -9.44 -9.26 -0.02
CA PHE A 341 -9.76 -9.09 -1.43
C PHE A 341 -9.84 -10.41 -2.20
N ALA A 342 -9.10 -11.44 -1.82
CA ALA A 342 -9.29 -12.78 -2.37
C ALA A 342 -10.71 -13.31 -2.08
N PHE A 343 -11.25 -13.02 -0.88
CA PHE A 343 -12.63 -13.31 -0.56
C PHE A 343 -13.61 -12.47 -1.41
N ILE A 344 -13.41 -11.14 -1.50
CA ILE A 344 -14.30 -10.26 -2.27
C ILE A 344 -14.35 -10.65 -3.75
N LEU A 345 -13.22 -11.09 -4.34
CA LEU A 345 -13.16 -11.64 -5.69
C LEU A 345 -13.95 -12.93 -5.87
N ALA A 346 -14.14 -13.69 -4.78
CA ALA A 346 -14.94 -14.91 -4.79
C ALA A 346 -16.43 -14.67 -4.54
N MET A 347 -16.84 -13.44 -4.25
CA MET A 347 -18.27 -13.04 -4.15
C MET A 347 -18.90 -12.98 -5.55
N ARG A 348 -19.16 -14.16 -6.13
CA ARG A 348 -19.69 -14.28 -7.48
C ARG A 348 -20.92 -15.16 -7.50
N ARG A 349 -21.94 -14.71 -8.23
CA ARG A 349 -23.14 -15.46 -8.59
C ARG A 349 -23.21 -15.68 -10.10
N LYS A 350 -24.21 -16.42 -10.58
CA LYS A 350 -24.39 -16.70 -12.03
C LYS A 350 -24.51 -15.43 -12.87
N GLU A 351 -25.09 -14.39 -12.29
CA GLU A 351 -25.33 -13.09 -12.92
C GLU A 351 -24.08 -12.19 -12.97
N GLY A 352 -23.01 -12.58 -12.26
CA GLY A 352 -21.75 -11.81 -12.20
C GLY A 352 -21.24 -11.60 -10.77
N ASN A 353 -20.29 -10.68 -10.62
CA ASN A 353 -19.71 -10.34 -9.33
C ASN A 353 -20.70 -9.49 -8.50
N VAL A 354 -20.81 -9.79 -7.22
CA VAL A 354 -21.65 -9.03 -6.27
C VAL A 354 -20.77 -8.33 -5.24
N GLU A 355 -21.20 -7.15 -4.80
CA GLU A 355 -20.40 -6.28 -3.93
C GLU A 355 -21.19 -5.76 -2.73
N SER A 356 -22.47 -6.14 -2.58
CA SER A 356 -23.26 -5.75 -1.42
C SER A 356 -22.87 -6.55 -0.20
N ILE A 357 -22.80 -5.88 0.96
CA ILE A 357 -22.55 -6.54 2.24
C ILE A 357 -23.71 -7.47 2.61
N ASP A 358 -24.93 -7.14 2.21
CA ASP A 358 -26.12 -7.96 2.47
C ASP A 358 -26.10 -9.30 1.70
N ASP A 359 -25.32 -9.39 0.59
CA ASP A 359 -25.10 -10.66 -0.12
C ASP A 359 -24.34 -11.70 0.71
N LEU A 360 -23.70 -11.28 1.80
CA LEU A 360 -23.01 -12.17 2.75
C LEU A 360 -23.95 -12.86 3.74
N ALA A 361 -25.25 -12.49 3.78
CA ALA A 361 -26.19 -12.98 4.77
C ALA A 361 -26.28 -14.52 4.73
N GLY A 362 -26.13 -15.14 5.90
CA GLY A 362 -26.19 -16.59 6.08
C GLY A 362 -25.13 -17.39 5.34
N LEU A 363 -23.99 -16.79 4.99
CA LEU A 363 -22.87 -17.47 4.31
C LEU A 363 -22.41 -18.71 5.08
N SER A 364 -22.49 -18.72 6.40
CA SER A 364 -22.10 -19.86 7.25
C SER A 364 -22.93 -21.12 6.95
N ALA A 365 -24.18 -20.98 6.54
CA ALA A 365 -25.06 -22.09 6.19
C ALA A 365 -24.71 -22.68 4.79
N THR A 366 -24.27 -21.85 3.85
CA THR A 366 -23.95 -22.27 2.47
C THR A 366 -22.50 -22.66 2.27
N ASN A 367 -21.56 -21.95 2.93
CA ASN A 367 -20.13 -22.22 2.85
C ASN A 367 -19.42 -21.85 4.17
N PRO A 368 -19.45 -22.75 5.19
CA PRO A 368 -18.91 -22.47 6.52
C PRO A 368 -17.39 -22.22 6.52
N VAL A 369 -16.65 -22.87 5.62
CA VAL A 369 -15.18 -22.66 5.51
C VAL A 369 -14.88 -21.24 5.06
N MET A 370 -15.55 -20.77 4.02
CA MET A 370 -15.40 -19.42 3.50
C MET A 370 -15.82 -18.37 4.54
N ALA A 371 -16.93 -18.60 5.26
CA ALA A 371 -17.38 -17.74 6.35
C ALA A 371 -16.35 -17.67 7.48
N THR A 372 -15.75 -18.81 7.89
CA THR A 372 -14.72 -18.86 8.93
C THR A 372 -13.47 -18.10 8.53
N LEU A 373 -12.97 -18.30 7.30
CA LEU A 373 -11.77 -17.61 6.83
C LEU A 373 -11.96 -16.09 6.76
N LEU A 374 -13.14 -15.62 6.28
CA LEU A 374 -13.43 -14.19 6.31
C LEU A 374 -13.59 -13.66 7.75
N THR A 375 -14.17 -14.44 8.65
CA THR A 375 -14.29 -14.07 10.07
C THR A 375 -12.92 -13.83 10.69
N ILE A 376 -11.91 -14.68 10.39
CA ILE A 376 -10.53 -14.49 10.84
C ILE A 376 -9.98 -13.16 10.31
N GLN A 377 -10.20 -12.83 9.03
CA GLN A 377 -9.75 -11.55 8.45
C GLN A 377 -10.45 -10.35 9.12
N MET A 378 -11.77 -10.40 9.30
CA MET A 378 -12.54 -9.31 9.91
C MET A 378 -12.15 -9.08 11.38
N PHE A 379 -11.98 -10.13 12.16
CA PHE A 379 -11.49 -10.01 13.55
C PHE A 379 -10.06 -9.45 13.60
N SER A 380 -9.21 -9.83 12.66
CA SER A 380 -7.84 -9.30 12.61
C SER A 380 -7.83 -7.82 12.25
N LEU A 381 -8.60 -7.39 11.25
CA LEU A 381 -8.75 -5.97 10.89
C LEU A 381 -9.34 -5.15 12.04
N ALA A 382 -10.29 -5.71 12.79
CA ALA A 382 -10.82 -5.09 14.01
C ALA A 382 -9.73 -4.92 15.09
N GLY A 383 -8.74 -5.81 15.13
CA GLY A 383 -7.68 -5.80 16.13
C GLY A 383 -8.02 -6.66 17.35
N ILE A 384 -8.72 -7.77 17.16
CA ILE A 384 -9.02 -8.72 18.24
C ILE A 384 -7.71 -9.42 18.67
N PRO A 385 -7.45 -9.52 20.01
CA PRO A 385 -6.27 -10.20 20.54
C PRO A 385 -6.08 -11.60 19.96
N TRP A 386 -4.83 -12.07 19.92
CA TRP A 386 -4.33 -13.27 19.28
C TRP A 386 -4.07 -13.12 17.78
N LEU A 387 -4.89 -12.37 17.04
CA LEU A 387 -4.73 -12.23 15.57
C LEU A 387 -3.69 -11.16 15.22
N ALA A 388 -3.12 -11.27 14.02
CA ALA A 388 -2.01 -10.41 13.58
C ALA A 388 -2.31 -8.91 13.70
N GLY A 389 -3.51 -8.46 13.33
CA GLY A 389 -3.88 -7.05 13.35
C GLY A 389 -3.85 -6.40 14.73
N PHE A 390 -4.08 -7.17 15.80
CA PHE A 390 -3.89 -6.69 17.17
C PHE A 390 -2.43 -6.30 17.41
N PHE A 391 -1.48 -7.15 17.04
CA PHE A 391 -0.05 -6.87 17.24
C PHE A 391 0.43 -5.67 16.44
N GLY A 392 -0.07 -5.48 15.20
CA GLY A 392 0.21 -4.26 14.43
C GLY A 392 -0.17 -3.00 15.20
N LYS A 393 -1.41 -2.92 15.70
CA LYS A 393 -1.88 -1.79 16.53
C LYS A 393 -1.11 -1.67 17.83
N TRP A 394 -0.85 -2.78 18.49
CA TRP A 394 -0.11 -2.81 19.75
C TRP A 394 1.26 -2.13 19.66
N TYR A 395 2.05 -2.48 18.65
CA TYR A 395 3.40 -1.92 18.50
C TYR A 395 3.40 -0.42 18.23
N VAL A 396 2.51 0.08 17.37
CA VAL A 396 2.45 1.52 17.06
C VAL A 396 1.93 2.33 18.26
N PHE A 397 0.94 1.84 19.00
CA PHE A 397 0.45 2.51 20.20
C PHE A 397 1.46 2.49 21.34
N LEU A 398 2.18 1.38 21.52
CA LEU A 398 3.25 1.29 22.51
C LEU A 398 4.36 2.32 22.23
N ALA A 399 4.76 2.45 20.96
CA ALA A 399 5.74 3.45 20.56
C ALA A 399 5.24 4.89 20.80
N ALA A 400 3.98 5.18 20.55
CA ALA A 400 3.39 6.50 20.84
C ALA A 400 3.37 6.81 22.35
N ILE A 401 3.05 5.82 23.18
CA ILE A 401 3.07 5.97 24.65
C ILE A 401 4.52 6.23 25.13
N GLN A 402 5.50 5.52 24.58
CA GLN A 402 6.93 5.71 24.90
C GLN A 402 7.46 7.09 24.46
N ALA A 403 6.82 7.70 23.47
CA ALA A 403 7.13 9.05 22.97
C ALA A 403 6.24 10.14 23.61
N ASP A 404 5.56 9.85 24.72
CA ASP A 404 4.65 10.77 25.44
C ASP A 404 3.46 11.29 24.61
N LEU A 405 3.13 10.65 23.47
CA LEU A 405 1.98 10.99 22.61
C LEU A 405 0.68 10.34 23.13
N TYR A 406 0.38 10.50 24.42
CA TYR A 406 -0.77 9.86 25.09
C TYR A 406 -2.11 10.20 24.42
N ALA A 407 -2.33 11.45 24.04
CA ALA A 407 -3.59 11.87 23.39
C ALA A 407 -3.80 11.13 22.06
N LEU A 408 -2.75 10.98 21.25
CA LEU A 408 -2.78 10.25 19.98
C LEU A 408 -3.10 8.76 20.22
N ALA A 409 -2.46 8.13 21.20
CA ALA A 409 -2.69 6.73 21.55
C ALA A 409 -4.14 6.50 22.03
N VAL A 410 -4.67 7.34 22.92
CA VAL A 410 -6.04 7.24 23.44
C VAL A 410 -7.07 7.40 22.33
N ILE A 411 -6.94 8.45 21.50
CA ILE A 411 -7.84 8.68 20.36
C ILE A 411 -7.78 7.49 19.39
N GLY A 412 -6.59 6.96 19.12
CA GLY A 412 -6.42 5.81 18.24
C GLY A 412 -7.10 4.54 18.77
N VAL A 413 -6.98 4.25 20.06
CA VAL A 413 -7.68 3.11 20.69
C VAL A 413 -9.18 3.30 20.59
N LEU A 414 -9.72 4.48 20.90
CA LEU A 414 -11.14 4.77 20.80
C LEU A 414 -11.64 4.63 19.36
N ALA A 415 -10.92 5.16 18.37
CA ALA A 415 -11.24 4.99 16.95
C ALA A 415 -11.21 3.52 16.52
N SER A 416 -10.28 2.72 17.07
CA SER A 416 -10.22 1.28 16.82
C SER A 416 -11.46 0.53 17.35
N VAL A 417 -11.97 0.92 18.52
CA VAL A 417 -13.21 0.36 19.09
C VAL A 417 -14.41 0.69 18.21
N VAL A 418 -14.53 1.95 17.75
CA VAL A 418 -15.57 2.34 16.79
C VAL A 418 -15.44 1.53 15.49
N GLY A 419 -14.22 1.37 14.98
CA GLY A 419 -13.96 0.59 13.77
C GLY A 419 -14.31 -0.90 13.90
N ALA A 420 -14.19 -1.48 15.09
CA ALA A 420 -14.57 -2.88 15.33
C ALA A 420 -16.05 -3.14 15.00
N TYR A 421 -16.92 -2.15 15.14
CA TYR A 421 -18.37 -2.29 14.90
C TYR A 421 -18.68 -2.77 13.48
N TYR A 422 -18.13 -2.16 12.44
CA TYR A 422 -18.50 -2.53 11.07
C TYR A 422 -17.88 -3.88 10.64
N TYR A 423 -16.76 -4.29 11.21
CA TYR A 423 -16.23 -5.64 10.98
C TYR A 423 -17.08 -6.71 11.68
N ILE A 424 -17.49 -6.45 12.92
CA ILE A 424 -18.39 -7.35 13.68
C ILE A 424 -19.76 -7.42 13.01
N ARG A 425 -20.27 -6.30 12.44
CA ARG A 425 -21.51 -6.28 11.65
C ARG A 425 -21.44 -7.25 10.47
N ILE A 426 -20.34 -7.29 9.72
CA ILE A 426 -20.15 -8.26 8.62
C ILE A 426 -20.22 -9.70 9.16
N ILE A 427 -19.53 -9.98 10.27
CA ILE A 427 -19.55 -11.30 10.92
C ILE A 427 -20.98 -11.67 11.34
N LYS A 428 -21.70 -10.73 11.95
CA LYS A 428 -23.11 -10.92 12.35
C LYS A 428 -23.98 -11.30 11.16
N ILE A 429 -23.86 -10.59 10.04
CA ILE A 429 -24.59 -10.85 8.81
C ILE A 429 -24.29 -12.26 8.28
N MET A 430 -23.01 -12.66 8.25
CA MET A 430 -22.61 -13.98 7.74
C MET A 430 -23.10 -15.15 8.57
N TRP A 431 -23.18 -15.00 9.90
CA TRP A 431 -23.42 -16.12 10.80
C TRP A 431 -24.84 -16.20 11.32
N PHE A 432 -25.58 -15.08 11.39
CA PHE A 432 -26.84 -15.02 12.12
C PHE A 432 -28.04 -14.58 11.27
N ASP A 433 -27.82 -14.01 10.07
CA ASP A 433 -28.95 -13.59 9.21
C ASP A 433 -29.37 -14.73 8.27
N GLU A 434 -30.59 -14.64 7.75
CA GLU A 434 -31.13 -15.59 6.79
C GLU A 434 -30.31 -15.58 5.49
N SER A 435 -30.09 -16.75 4.88
CA SER A 435 -29.23 -16.90 3.73
C SER A 435 -29.75 -16.14 2.50
N ALA A 436 -28.91 -15.26 1.97
CA ALA A 436 -29.12 -14.58 0.70
C ALA A 436 -28.84 -15.46 -0.54
N GLY A 437 -28.44 -16.72 -0.35
CA GLY A 437 -28.03 -17.67 -1.39
C GLY A 437 -26.53 -17.90 -1.41
N GLY A 438 -26.09 -18.97 -2.10
CA GLY A 438 -24.68 -19.34 -2.19
C GLY A 438 -23.93 -18.59 -3.30
N PHE A 439 -22.61 -18.48 -3.15
CA PHE A 439 -21.70 -18.05 -4.19
C PHE A 439 -21.26 -19.23 -5.07
N GLU A 440 -20.77 -18.93 -6.28
CA GLU A 440 -20.09 -19.93 -7.11
C GLU A 440 -18.87 -20.50 -6.39
N PRO A 441 -18.41 -21.71 -6.73
CA PRO A 441 -17.20 -22.30 -6.15
C PRO A 441 -15.99 -21.40 -6.37
N MET A 442 -15.31 -21.06 -5.27
CA MET A 442 -14.06 -20.28 -5.32
C MET A 442 -12.98 -20.99 -6.14
N SER A 443 -12.27 -20.26 -6.98
CA SER A 443 -11.13 -20.77 -7.75
C SER A 443 -9.95 -21.16 -6.86
N GLY A 444 -9.06 -22.02 -7.38
CA GLY A 444 -7.93 -22.57 -6.61
C GLY A 444 -6.96 -21.50 -6.10
N GLU A 445 -6.64 -20.53 -6.95
CA GLU A 445 -5.76 -19.42 -6.62
C GLU A 445 -6.33 -18.52 -5.49
N LEU A 446 -7.62 -18.24 -5.52
CA LEU A 446 -8.27 -17.45 -4.47
C LEU A 446 -8.33 -18.22 -3.13
N LYS A 447 -8.59 -19.55 -3.19
CA LYS A 447 -8.54 -20.43 -2.00
C LYS A 447 -7.16 -20.41 -1.37
N LEU A 448 -6.11 -20.48 -2.18
CA LEU A 448 -4.73 -20.47 -1.70
C LEU A 448 -4.40 -19.15 -1.01
N VAL A 449 -4.72 -18.02 -1.64
CA VAL A 449 -4.43 -16.69 -1.08
C VAL A 449 -5.22 -16.45 0.21
N LEU A 450 -6.53 -16.72 0.22
CA LEU A 450 -7.36 -16.55 1.43
C LEU A 450 -6.91 -17.50 2.55
N GLY A 451 -6.63 -18.75 2.23
CA GLY A 451 -6.17 -19.75 3.20
C GLY A 451 -4.80 -19.42 3.79
N ALA A 452 -3.82 -19.07 2.94
CA ALA A 452 -2.48 -18.70 3.38
C ALA A 452 -2.48 -17.41 4.22
N SER A 453 -3.26 -16.41 3.79
CA SER A 453 -3.44 -15.17 4.54
C SER A 453 -4.08 -15.42 5.91
N SER A 454 -5.16 -16.21 5.96
CA SER A 454 -5.84 -16.54 7.22
C SER A 454 -4.96 -17.38 8.15
N ALA A 455 -4.16 -18.31 7.59
CA ALA A 455 -3.19 -19.06 8.35
C ALA A 455 -2.09 -18.16 8.95
N PHE A 456 -1.53 -17.24 8.17
CA PHE A 456 -0.56 -16.27 8.67
C PHE A 456 -1.15 -15.41 9.80
N VAL A 457 -2.36 -14.88 9.60
CA VAL A 457 -3.06 -14.03 10.56
C VAL A 457 -3.30 -14.77 11.88
N PHE A 458 -3.74 -16.02 11.82
CA PHE A 458 -4.03 -16.84 12.99
C PHE A 458 -2.76 -17.32 13.71
N LEU A 459 -1.71 -17.67 12.95
CA LEU A 459 -0.45 -18.19 13.47
C LEU A 459 0.56 -17.08 13.80
N TYR A 460 0.21 -15.82 13.64
CA TYR A 460 1.11 -14.68 13.87
C TYR A 460 1.81 -14.71 15.25
N PRO A 461 1.18 -15.11 16.37
CA PRO A 461 1.88 -15.20 17.65
C PRO A 461 3.14 -16.09 17.62
N LEU A 462 3.17 -17.09 16.75
CA LEU A 462 4.33 -17.97 16.55
C LEU A 462 5.34 -17.35 15.56
N LEU A 463 4.87 -16.57 14.60
CA LEU A 463 5.68 -15.96 13.55
C LEU A 463 6.23 -14.58 13.94
N GLY A 464 5.61 -13.93 14.92
CA GLY A 464 5.89 -12.53 15.30
C GLY A 464 7.36 -12.27 15.66
N GLY A 465 8.07 -13.26 16.21
CA GLY A 465 9.50 -13.14 16.48
C GLY A 465 10.36 -13.00 15.22
N ILE A 466 9.99 -13.67 14.11
CA ILE A 466 10.67 -13.55 12.81
C ILE A 466 10.38 -12.18 12.21
N VAL A 467 9.10 -11.82 12.12
CA VAL A 467 8.66 -10.52 11.59
C VAL A 467 9.27 -9.36 12.40
N GLY A 468 9.33 -9.51 13.73
CA GLY A 468 9.92 -8.51 14.62
C GLY A 468 11.41 -8.27 14.37
N ARG A 469 12.19 -9.33 14.12
CA ARG A 469 13.63 -9.18 13.77
C ARG A 469 13.82 -8.52 12.42
N MET A 470 13.03 -8.89 11.39
CA MET A 470 13.09 -8.24 10.08
C MET A 470 12.76 -6.75 10.17
N ALA A 471 11.74 -6.40 10.95
CA ALA A 471 11.34 -5.02 11.15
C ALA A 471 12.36 -4.23 11.99
N GLU A 472 13.01 -4.85 12.97
CA GLU A 472 14.09 -4.24 13.75
C GLU A 472 15.29 -3.88 12.88
N THR A 473 15.74 -4.82 12.02
CA THR A 473 16.84 -4.59 11.07
C THR A 473 16.49 -3.46 10.09
N ALA A 474 15.25 -3.44 9.58
CA ALA A 474 14.80 -2.39 8.68
C ALA A 474 14.70 -1.02 9.37
N ALA A 475 14.19 -0.96 10.59
CA ALA A 475 14.10 0.27 11.36
C ALA A 475 15.48 0.82 11.75
N GLY A 476 16.44 -0.05 12.06
CA GLY A 476 17.81 0.34 12.40
C GLY A 476 18.55 1.09 11.27
N THR A 477 18.01 1.13 10.07
CA THR A 477 18.56 1.92 8.96
C THR A 477 18.56 3.43 9.23
N PHE A 478 17.65 3.92 10.06
CA PHE A 478 17.45 5.36 10.31
C PHE A 478 18.07 5.83 11.65
N PHE A 479 18.52 4.92 12.46
CA PHE A 479 19.07 5.17 13.82
C PHE A 479 20.42 4.44 13.96
#